data_b6b7b43967b6e32570ab7dc9628aaae3
#
_entry.id   b6b7b43967b6e32570ab7dc9628aaae3
#
_cell.length_a   1.000
_cell.length_b   1.000
_cell.length_c   1.000
_cell.angle_alpha   90.00
_cell.angle_beta   90.00
_cell.angle_gamma   90.00
#
_symmetry.space_group_name_H-M   'P 1'
#
loop_
_entity.id
_entity.type
_entity.pdbx_description
1 polymer ?
#
loop_
_entity_poly.entity_id
_entity_poly.type
_entity_poly.pdbx_seq_one_letter_code
_entity_poly.pdbx_strand_id
1 'polypeptide(L)'
;MAKRQTNKRAAVPRIILLSDARNDAALERALARLPRGSALVFRHYHLPEAERHMRFIALKRAARARGIGVIGARIPPGWGADGVYGAATEIAGGTGLKLATAHSLAEIGAARRAGADAVLLSPVFATRSHPGATALGAVRFLLLARRSPLPVIALGGMTLRRAARLPVHGWAAIDGLV
;
A
#
# COMPACT_ATOMS: atom_id res chain seq x y z
N MET A 1 14.90 -34.97 11.69
CA MET A 1 14.54 -34.33 10.38
C MET A 1 13.67 -33.12 10.65
N ALA A 2 14.21 -31.92 10.61
CA ALA A 2 13.45 -30.69 10.83
C ALA A 2 12.61 -30.38 9.57
N LYS A 3 11.28 -30.36 9.69
CA LYS A 3 10.37 -29.92 8.61
C LYS A 3 10.65 -28.44 8.33
N ARG A 4 11.25 -28.15 7.17
CA ARG A 4 11.42 -26.82 6.61
C ARG A 4 10.01 -26.22 6.41
N GLN A 5 9.54 -25.40 7.35
CA GLN A 5 8.32 -24.61 7.16
C GLN A 5 8.57 -23.70 5.95
N THR A 6 7.98 -24.03 4.82
CA THR A 6 7.89 -23.14 3.67
C THR A 6 7.04 -21.95 4.09
N ASN A 7 7.70 -20.86 4.44
CA ASN A 7 7.06 -19.59 4.76
C ASN A 7 6.34 -19.10 3.48
N LYS A 8 5.04 -19.42 3.37
CA LYS A 8 4.22 -19.04 2.24
C LYS A 8 4.12 -17.52 2.25
N ARG A 9 4.91 -16.83 1.43
CA ARG A 9 4.84 -15.37 1.29
C ARG A 9 3.38 -14.98 1.13
N ALA A 10 2.93 -14.01 1.92
CA ALA A 10 1.57 -13.50 1.81
C ALA A 10 1.32 -13.00 0.37
N ALA A 11 0.18 -13.34 -0.20
CA ALA A 11 -0.17 -12.91 -1.54
C ALA A 11 -0.27 -11.37 -1.57
N VAL A 12 0.29 -10.74 -2.60
CA VAL A 12 0.23 -9.29 -2.80
C VAL A 12 -1.24 -8.87 -3.04
N PRO A 13 -1.81 -7.97 -2.23
CA PRO A 13 -3.19 -7.50 -2.41
C PRO A 13 -3.38 -6.77 -3.74
N ARG A 14 -4.55 -6.95 -4.36
CA ARG A 14 -4.91 -6.24 -5.59
C ARG A 14 -5.55 -4.88 -5.33
N ILE A 15 -6.16 -4.69 -4.16
CA ILE A 15 -6.82 -3.45 -3.76
C ILE A 15 -6.22 -3.02 -2.43
N ILE A 16 -5.74 -1.78 -2.39
CA ILE A 16 -5.10 -1.23 -1.19
C ILE A 16 -5.73 0.13 -0.88
N LEU A 17 -6.30 0.25 0.31
CA LEU A 17 -6.76 1.52 0.88
C LEU A 17 -5.61 2.14 1.67
N LEU A 18 -5.28 3.41 1.41
CA LEU A 18 -4.32 4.15 2.23
C LEU A 18 -5.07 5.07 3.19
N SER A 19 -4.74 5.01 4.46
CA SER A 19 -5.29 5.94 5.45
C SER A 19 -4.60 7.31 5.39
N ASP A 20 -5.39 8.35 5.67
CA ASP A 20 -4.97 9.75 5.66
C ASP A 20 -5.91 10.55 6.57
N ALA A 21 -5.51 11.73 7.05
CA ALA A 21 -6.38 12.59 7.85
C ALA A 21 -7.72 12.89 7.16
N ARG A 22 -7.70 13.02 5.82
CA ARG A 22 -8.88 13.38 5.02
C ARG A 22 -9.95 12.29 4.94
N ASN A 23 -9.55 11.02 5.07
CA ASN A 23 -10.48 9.90 4.95
C ASN A 23 -10.73 9.16 6.28
N ASP A 24 -10.16 9.63 7.38
CA ASP A 24 -10.17 8.93 8.66
C ASP A 24 -11.59 8.58 9.14
N ALA A 25 -12.51 9.53 9.09
CA ALA A 25 -13.90 9.33 9.51
C ALA A 25 -14.69 8.31 8.65
N ALA A 26 -14.16 7.94 7.47
CA ALA A 26 -14.81 7.03 6.54
C ALA A 26 -14.16 5.64 6.48
N LEU A 27 -13.02 5.43 7.16
CA LEU A 27 -12.20 4.23 6.99
C LEU A 27 -12.93 2.94 7.37
N GLU A 28 -13.69 2.92 8.46
CA GLU A 28 -14.43 1.71 8.87
C GLU A 28 -15.50 1.33 7.84
N ARG A 29 -16.20 2.32 7.29
CA ARG A 29 -17.19 2.09 6.22
C ARG A 29 -16.52 1.61 4.94
N ALA A 30 -15.35 2.18 4.59
CA ALA A 30 -14.58 1.76 3.44
C ALA A 30 -14.08 0.32 3.61
N LEU A 31 -13.51 -0.03 4.76
CA LEU A 31 -13.09 -1.39 5.08
C LEU A 31 -14.24 -2.41 4.99
N ALA A 32 -15.46 -2.01 5.40
CA ALA A 32 -16.62 -2.88 5.30
C ALA A 32 -17.02 -3.23 3.86
N ARG A 33 -16.63 -2.42 2.88
CA ARG A 33 -16.93 -2.60 1.45
C ARG A 33 -15.80 -3.26 0.66
N LEU A 34 -14.59 -3.28 1.20
CA LEU A 34 -13.45 -3.90 0.51
C LEU A 34 -13.57 -5.42 0.44
N PRO A 35 -13.17 -6.02 -0.68
CA PRO A 35 -13.10 -7.48 -0.80
C PRO A 35 -12.10 -8.08 0.20
N ARG A 36 -12.35 -9.33 0.63
CA ARG A 36 -11.36 -10.10 1.38
C ARG A 36 -10.04 -10.20 0.60
N GLY A 37 -8.91 -10.19 1.32
CA GLY A 37 -7.58 -10.19 0.69
C GLY A 37 -7.11 -8.82 0.21
N SER A 38 -7.90 -7.75 0.40
CA SER A 38 -7.43 -6.36 0.28
C SER A 38 -6.47 -6.02 1.42
N ALA A 39 -5.83 -4.85 1.34
CA ALA A 39 -5.02 -4.33 2.45
C ALA A 39 -5.37 -2.88 2.81
N LEU A 40 -5.16 -2.54 4.07
CA LEU A 40 -5.09 -1.17 4.57
C LEU A 40 -3.62 -0.80 4.79
N VAL A 41 -3.14 0.26 4.18
CA VAL A 41 -1.88 0.90 4.55
C VAL A 41 -2.18 1.97 5.60
N PHE A 42 -1.76 1.72 6.83
CA PHE A 42 -1.95 2.64 7.94
C PHE A 42 -0.84 3.70 7.97
N ARG A 43 -1.21 4.95 7.79
CA ARG A 43 -0.28 6.09 7.73
C ARG A 43 -0.44 7.03 8.94
N HIS A 44 -1.55 7.71 9.10
CA HIS A 44 -1.94 8.59 10.25
C HIS A 44 -0.77 9.38 10.87
N TYR A 45 0.09 9.97 10.01
CA TYR A 45 1.27 10.72 10.47
C TYR A 45 0.93 11.99 11.26
N HIS A 46 -0.31 12.46 11.15
CA HIS A 46 -0.81 13.66 11.81
C HIS A 46 -1.17 13.44 13.28
N LEU A 47 -1.29 12.19 13.73
CA LEU A 47 -1.65 11.89 15.13
C LEU A 47 -0.40 11.73 16.00
N PRO A 48 -0.44 12.18 17.26
CA PRO A 48 0.54 11.82 18.29
C PRO A 48 0.63 10.31 18.46
N GLU A 49 1.77 9.81 18.94
CA GLU A 49 2.04 8.37 18.97
C GLU A 49 0.98 7.55 19.71
N ALA A 50 0.55 8.00 20.88
CA ALA A 50 -0.46 7.29 21.70
C ALA A 50 -1.81 7.21 20.96
N GLU A 51 -2.30 8.31 20.41
CA GLU A 51 -3.56 8.35 19.64
C GLU A 51 -3.43 7.54 18.34
N ARG A 52 -2.28 7.64 17.69
CA ARG A 52 -1.97 6.87 16.49
C ARG A 52 -1.98 5.37 16.76
N HIS A 53 -1.46 4.93 17.91
CA HIS A 53 -1.49 3.53 18.32
C HIS A 53 -2.93 3.06 18.61
N MET A 54 -3.72 3.81 19.35
CA MET A 54 -5.13 3.48 19.57
C MET A 54 -5.91 3.38 18.24
N ARG A 55 -5.69 4.34 17.34
CA ARG A 55 -6.33 4.32 16.02
C ARG A 55 -5.90 3.12 15.18
N PHE A 56 -4.62 2.76 15.24
CA PHE A 56 -4.10 1.55 14.61
C PHE A 56 -4.80 0.28 15.11
N ILE A 57 -4.94 0.12 16.42
CA ILE A 57 -5.62 -1.03 17.03
C ILE A 57 -7.07 -1.12 16.55
N ALA A 58 -7.81 0.00 16.57
CA ALA A 58 -9.19 0.06 16.13
C ALA A 58 -9.36 -0.37 14.66
N LEU A 59 -8.56 0.21 13.76
CA LEU A 59 -8.61 -0.10 12.34
C LEU A 59 -8.12 -1.52 12.04
N LYS A 60 -7.11 -2.01 12.76
CA LYS A 60 -6.62 -3.39 12.64
C LYS A 60 -7.71 -4.40 13.01
N ARG A 61 -8.46 -4.14 14.09
CA ARG A 61 -9.60 -4.97 14.49
C ARG A 61 -10.69 -4.98 13.40
N ALA A 62 -11.08 -3.82 12.90
CA ALA A 62 -12.07 -3.69 11.83
C ALA A 62 -11.64 -4.39 10.53
N ALA A 63 -10.38 -4.22 10.12
CA ALA A 63 -9.80 -4.84 8.93
C ALA A 63 -9.77 -6.38 9.06
N ARG A 64 -9.27 -6.90 10.17
CA ARG A 64 -9.17 -8.35 10.42
C ARG A 64 -10.52 -9.05 10.41
N ALA A 65 -11.57 -8.43 10.95
CA ALA A 65 -12.93 -8.97 10.91
C ALA A 65 -13.44 -9.18 9.47
N ARG A 66 -12.81 -8.52 8.48
CA ARG A 66 -13.13 -8.62 7.05
C ARG A 66 -12.11 -9.41 6.24
N GLY A 67 -11.06 -9.96 6.88
CA GLY A 67 -9.97 -10.64 6.19
C GLY A 67 -9.11 -9.70 5.35
N ILE A 68 -8.92 -8.46 5.84
CA ILE A 68 -8.09 -7.41 5.24
C ILE A 68 -6.81 -7.32 6.05
N GLY A 69 -5.66 -7.36 5.36
CA GLY A 69 -4.35 -7.17 5.99
C GLY A 69 -4.07 -5.71 6.34
N VAL A 70 -3.28 -5.47 7.38
CA VAL A 70 -2.89 -4.11 7.79
C VAL A 70 -1.38 -3.94 7.68
N ILE A 71 -0.95 -3.06 6.79
CA ILE A 71 0.44 -2.76 6.50
C ILE A 71 0.80 -1.43 7.18
N GLY A 72 1.88 -1.43 7.94
CA GLY A 72 2.30 -0.25 8.68
C GLY A 72 3.24 0.64 7.90
N ALA A 73 3.01 1.96 7.94
CA ALA A 73 3.92 2.96 7.43
C ALA A 73 4.57 3.70 8.59
N ARG A 74 5.89 3.56 8.77
CA ARG A 74 6.65 4.18 9.87
C ARG A 74 6.01 3.94 11.24
N ILE A 75 5.70 2.69 11.55
CA ILE A 75 5.18 2.29 12.86
C ILE A 75 6.20 1.42 13.59
N PRO A 76 6.21 1.42 14.94
CA PRO A 76 7.05 0.50 15.71
C PRO A 76 6.72 -0.97 15.39
N PRO A 77 7.73 -1.87 15.32
CA PRO A 77 7.51 -3.29 15.05
C PRO A 77 6.55 -3.96 16.04
N GLY A 78 6.56 -3.53 17.30
CA GLY A 78 5.70 -4.05 18.38
C GLY A 78 4.19 -3.84 18.16
N TRP A 79 3.76 -2.99 17.21
CA TRP A 79 2.34 -2.82 16.90
C TRP A 79 1.76 -4.03 16.14
N GLY A 80 2.61 -4.87 15.56
CA GLY A 80 2.18 -6.14 14.95
C GLY A 80 1.37 -5.96 13.67
N ALA A 81 1.80 -5.08 12.76
CA ALA A 81 1.27 -5.02 11.40
C ALA A 81 1.62 -6.29 10.61
N ASP A 82 0.87 -6.58 9.56
CA ASP A 82 1.09 -7.75 8.68
C ASP A 82 2.21 -7.50 7.65
N GLY A 83 2.77 -6.28 7.64
CA GLY A 83 3.87 -5.87 6.76
C GLY A 83 4.24 -4.41 6.91
N VAL A 84 5.12 -3.94 6.03
CA VAL A 84 5.68 -2.58 6.03
C VAL A 84 5.47 -1.88 4.70
N TYR A 85 5.29 -0.56 4.76
CA TYR A 85 5.10 0.31 3.60
C TYR A 85 5.99 1.55 3.70
N GLY A 86 6.65 1.91 2.61
CA GLY A 86 7.47 3.12 2.54
C GLY A 86 8.46 3.11 1.40
N ALA A 87 9.44 4.01 1.42
CA ALA A 87 10.56 3.98 0.48
C ALA A 87 11.39 2.69 0.66
N ALA A 88 12.23 2.36 -0.31
CA ALA A 88 13.08 1.15 -0.28
C ALA A 88 13.90 1.06 1.02
N THR A 89 14.43 2.17 1.51
CA THR A 89 15.20 2.23 2.77
C THR A 89 14.35 1.97 4.01
N GLU A 90 13.08 2.35 3.97
CA GLU A 90 12.15 2.20 5.10
C GLU A 90 11.64 0.77 5.25
N ILE A 91 11.58 0.01 4.16
CA ILE A 91 11.08 -1.38 4.17
C ILE A 91 12.19 -2.42 4.33
N ALA A 92 13.47 -2.06 4.17
CA ALA A 92 14.60 -3.00 4.09
C ALA A 92 14.68 -3.94 5.31
N GLY A 93 14.56 -3.42 6.53
CA GLY A 93 14.59 -4.20 7.78
C GLY A 93 13.22 -4.73 8.23
N GLY A 94 12.15 -4.46 7.49
CA GLY A 94 10.80 -4.83 7.89
C GLY A 94 10.48 -6.32 7.75
N THR A 95 9.48 -6.77 8.49
CA THR A 95 8.94 -8.13 8.43
C THR A 95 7.56 -8.16 7.74
N GLY A 96 7.11 -9.34 7.34
CA GLY A 96 5.83 -9.51 6.65
C GLY A 96 5.87 -9.02 5.20
N LEU A 97 4.71 -8.56 4.69
CA LEU A 97 4.57 -8.07 3.33
C LEU A 97 5.27 -6.70 3.16
N LYS A 98 6.16 -6.58 2.20
CA LYS A 98 6.93 -5.36 1.93
C LYS A 98 6.39 -4.63 0.70
N LEU A 99 5.76 -3.50 0.92
CA LEU A 99 5.19 -2.64 -0.13
C LEU A 99 6.05 -1.38 -0.29
N ALA A 100 6.75 -1.26 -1.41
CA ALA A 100 7.62 -0.09 -1.67
C ALA A 100 6.89 0.99 -2.46
N THR A 101 7.15 2.27 -2.15
CA THR A 101 6.80 3.38 -3.04
C THR A 101 7.85 3.54 -4.13
N ALA A 102 7.43 3.89 -5.35
CA ALA A 102 8.34 4.20 -6.44
C ALA A 102 7.73 5.24 -7.41
N HIS A 103 8.61 6.06 -8.00
CA HIS A 103 8.27 7.08 -9.00
C HIS A 103 9.11 6.95 -10.28
N SER A 104 10.11 6.06 -10.27
CA SER A 104 11.08 5.86 -11.35
C SER A 104 11.57 4.42 -11.42
N LEU A 105 12.23 4.06 -12.53
CA LEU A 105 12.89 2.74 -12.68
C LEU A 105 14.02 2.54 -11.66
N ALA A 106 14.74 3.60 -11.30
CA ALA A 106 15.79 3.54 -10.28
C ALA A 106 15.23 3.14 -8.92
N GLU A 107 14.08 3.73 -8.53
CA GLU A 107 13.39 3.41 -7.28
C GLU A 107 12.77 2.01 -7.30
N ILE A 108 12.22 1.54 -8.43
CA ILE A 108 11.78 0.15 -8.61
C ILE A 108 12.97 -0.80 -8.41
N GLY A 109 14.14 -0.48 -8.97
CA GLY A 109 15.37 -1.26 -8.76
C GLY A 109 15.82 -1.27 -7.29
N ALA A 110 15.74 -0.14 -6.60
CA ALA A 110 16.02 -0.04 -5.17
C ALA A 110 15.02 -0.87 -4.33
N ALA A 111 13.74 -0.79 -4.63
CA ALA A 111 12.69 -1.58 -3.99
C ALA A 111 12.95 -3.09 -4.11
N ARG A 112 13.34 -3.56 -5.32
CA ARG A 112 13.73 -4.95 -5.54
C ARG A 112 14.91 -5.38 -4.65
N ARG A 113 15.98 -4.57 -4.59
CA ARG A 113 17.14 -4.85 -3.74
C ARG A 113 16.79 -4.88 -2.23
N ALA A 114 15.83 -4.05 -1.82
CA ALA A 114 15.31 -4.05 -0.44
C ALA A 114 14.37 -5.24 -0.13
N GLY A 115 14.10 -6.10 -1.11
CA GLY A 115 13.26 -7.27 -0.96
C GLY A 115 11.76 -6.97 -0.94
N ALA A 116 11.32 -5.90 -1.63
CA ALA A 116 9.90 -5.58 -1.78
C ALA A 116 9.16 -6.74 -2.47
N ASP A 117 7.92 -6.99 -2.03
CA ASP A 117 7.02 -7.95 -2.65
C ASP A 117 6.19 -7.29 -3.78
N ALA A 118 5.98 -5.97 -3.71
CA ALA A 118 5.35 -5.18 -4.75
C ALA A 118 5.78 -3.70 -4.66
N VAL A 119 5.55 -2.95 -5.75
CA VAL A 119 5.77 -1.50 -5.79
C VAL A 119 4.47 -0.75 -6.03
N LEU A 120 4.22 0.31 -5.24
CA LEU A 120 3.19 1.30 -5.52
C LEU A 120 3.81 2.39 -6.38
N LEU A 121 3.54 2.33 -7.69
CA LEU A 121 4.06 3.28 -8.67
C LEU A 121 3.13 4.48 -8.79
N SER A 122 3.63 5.68 -8.53
CA SER A 122 2.84 6.90 -8.39
C SER A 122 3.56 8.18 -8.86
N PRO A 123 2.83 9.29 -9.05
CA PRO A 123 1.39 9.36 -9.21
C PRO A 123 0.97 9.03 -10.65
N VAL A 124 -0.01 8.15 -10.85
CA VAL A 124 -0.51 7.83 -12.20
C VAL A 124 -1.26 9.02 -12.78
N PHE A 125 -2.19 9.59 -12.00
CA PHE A 125 -2.99 10.76 -12.35
C PHE A 125 -2.81 11.86 -11.30
N ALA A 126 -3.22 13.08 -11.65
CA ALA A 126 -3.24 14.19 -10.69
C ALA A 126 -4.01 13.82 -9.43
N THR A 127 -3.47 14.20 -8.28
CA THR A 127 -3.99 13.80 -6.97
C THR A 127 -3.96 14.95 -5.99
N ARG A 128 -4.97 15.01 -5.10
CA ARG A 128 -5.03 15.99 -4.03
C ARG A 128 -3.95 15.79 -2.94
N SER A 129 -3.36 14.60 -2.87
CA SER A 129 -2.33 14.30 -1.86
C SER A 129 -1.00 15.01 -2.11
N HIS A 130 -0.72 15.37 -3.36
CA HIS A 130 0.47 16.12 -3.77
C HIS A 130 0.05 17.12 -4.85
N PRO A 131 -0.58 18.24 -4.45
CA PRO A 131 -0.96 19.29 -5.40
C PRO A 131 0.28 19.80 -6.13
N GLY A 132 0.20 19.93 -7.45
CA GLY A 132 1.32 20.40 -8.29
C GLY A 132 2.35 19.32 -8.68
N ALA A 133 2.32 18.12 -8.14
CA ALA A 133 3.18 17.04 -8.60
C ALA A 133 2.80 16.60 -10.03
N THR A 134 3.79 16.53 -10.92
CA THR A 134 3.60 16.06 -12.29
C THR A 134 3.18 14.59 -12.29
N ALA A 135 1.97 14.31 -12.78
CA ALA A 135 1.51 12.94 -12.96
C ALA A 135 2.24 12.24 -14.11
N LEU A 136 2.46 10.95 -13.97
CA LEU A 136 3.07 10.13 -15.03
C LEU A 136 2.22 10.06 -16.30
N GLY A 137 0.90 10.08 -16.14
CA GLY A 137 -0.04 9.70 -17.17
C GLY A 137 -0.04 8.19 -17.45
N ALA A 138 -1.11 7.69 -18.03
CA ALA A 138 -1.28 6.24 -18.23
C ALA A 138 -0.17 5.62 -19.09
N VAL A 139 0.27 6.29 -20.16
CA VAL A 139 1.28 5.76 -21.10
C VAL A 139 2.63 5.59 -20.40
N ARG A 140 3.16 6.64 -19.77
CA ARG A 140 4.46 6.57 -19.08
C ARG A 140 4.41 5.59 -17.91
N PHE A 141 3.31 5.58 -17.16
CA PHE A 141 3.07 4.63 -16.08
C PHE A 141 3.18 3.18 -16.60
N LEU A 142 2.50 2.84 -17.69
CA LEU A 142 2.52 1.48 -18.25
C LEU A 142 3.90 1.09 -18.80
N LEU A 143 4.64 2.04 -19.39
CA LEU A 143 6.03 1.79 -19.83
C LEU A 143 6.95 1.46 -18.66
N LEU A 144 6.81 2.16 -17.53
CA LEU A 144 7.55 1.84 -16.28
C LEU A 144 7.10 0.50 -15.69
N ALA A 145 5.79 0.27 -15.62
CA ALA A 145 5.23 -0.95 -15.06
C ALA A 145 5.68 -2.21 -15.81
N ARG A 146 5.74 -2.17 -17.14
CA ARG A 146 6.24 -3.29 -17.96
C ARG A 146 7.71 -3.64 -17.72
N ARG A 147 8.50 -2.69 -17.25
CA ARG A 147 9.93 -2.89 -16.93
C ARG A 147 10.15 -3.30 -15.47
N SER A 148 9.10 -3.32 -14.66
CA SER A 148 9.20 -3.73 -13.26
C SER A 148 9.30 -5.26 -13.13
N PRO A 149 10.31 -5.78 -12.44
CA PRO A 149 10.38 -7.20 -12.09
C PRO A 149 9.48 -7.57 -10.90
N LEU A 150 8.81 -6.58 -10.31
CA LEU A 150 7.90 -6.73 -9.17
C LEU A 150 6.47 -6.46 -9.60
N PRO A 151 5.46 -7.06 -8.95
CA PRO A 151 4.06 -6.67 -9.10
C PRO A 151 3.89 -5.17 -8.91
N VAL A 152 3.19 -4.51 -9.87
CA VAL A 152 2.96 -3.07 -9.82
C VAL A 152 1.54 -2.78 -9.40
N ILE A 153 1.40 -1.90 -8.41
CA ILE A 153 0.15 -1.36 -7.90
C ILE A 153 0.07 0.11 -8.30
N ALA A 154 -0.97 0.49 -9.02
CA ALA A 154 -1.17 1.86 -9.47
C ALA A 154 -1.65 2.74 -8.31
N LEU A 155 -0.97 3.88 -8.05
CA LEU A 155 -1.35 4.84 -7.02
C LEU A 155 -1.34 6.28 -7.58
N GLY A 156 -2.17 7.13 -7.02
CA GLY A 156 -2.32 8.54 -7.40
C GLY A 156 -3.50 8.80 -8.33
N GLY A 157 -4.52 9.47 -7.80
CA GLY A 157 -5.75 9.80 -8.49
C GLY A 157 -6.53 8.58 -8.98
N MET A 158 -6.36 7.42 -8.37
CA MET A 158 -7.00 6.17 -8.77
C MET A 158 -8.47 6.12 -8.33
N THR A 159 -9.29 5.54 -9.18
CA THR A 159 -10.69 5.17 -8.96
C THR A 159 -10.94 3.80 -9.58
N LEU A 160 -12.01 3.13 -9.24
CA LEU A 160 -12.38 1.83 -9.84
C LEU A 160 -12.44 1.90 -11.37
N ARG A 161 -13.03 2.97 -11.95
CA ARG A 161 -13.11 3.18 -13.40
C ARG A 161 -11.74 3.33 -14.05
N ARG A 162 -10.78 4.01 -13.39
CA ARG A 162 -9.41 4.16 -13.89
C ARG A 162 -8.65 2.86 -13.75
N ALA A 163 -8.82 2.15 -12.65
CA ALA A 163 -8.17 0.86 -12.39
C ALA A 163 -8.55 -0.19 -13.44
N ALA A 164 -9.83 -0.26 -13.84
CA ALA A 164 -10.31 -1.19 -14.86
C ALA A 164 -9.63 -1.02 -16.24
N ARG A 165 -8.96 0.12 -16.48
CA ARG A 165 -8.26 0.42 -17.74
C ARG A 165 -6.75 0.20 -17.70
N LEU A 166 -6.21 -0.19 -16.53
CA LEU A 166 -4.78 -0.37 -16.34
C LEU A 166 -4.46 -1.85 -16.11
N PRO A 167 -3.81 -2.54 -17.09
CA PRO A 167 -3.47 -3.95 -16.98
C PRO A 167 -2.23 -4.15 -16.10
N VAL A 168 -2.37 -3.90 -14.79
CA VAL A 168 -1.34 -4.10 -13.78
C VAL A 168 -1.85 -5.00 -12.65
N HIS A 169 -0.98 -5.36 -11.71
CA HIS A 169 -1.33 -6.29 -10.63
C HIS A 169 -2.53 -5.80 -9.79
N GLY A 170 -2.54 -4.51 -9.45
CA GLY A 170 -3.59 -3.95 -8.61
C GLY A 170 -3.55 -2.42 -8.56
N TRP A 171 -4.32 -1.85 -7.67
CA TRP A 171 -4.38 -0.41 -7.47
C TRP A 171 -4.60 -0.02 -6.01
N ALA A 172 -4.25 1.21 -5.70
CA ALA A 172 -4.36 1.78 -4.38
C ALA A 172 -4.94 3.20 -4.44
N ALA A 173 -5.69 3.58 -3.42
CA ALA A 173 -6.25 4.92 -3.31
C ALA A 173 -6.39 5.38 -1.86
N ILE A 174 -6.47 6.70 -1.67
CA ILE A 174 -6.88 7.34 -0.42
C ILE A 174 -8.38 7.64 -0.51
N ASP A 175 -8.78 8.49 -1.47
CA ASP A 175 -10.15 8.98 -1.61
C ASP A 175 -11.02 8.08 -2.53
N GLY A 176 -10.43 7.38 -3.47
CA GLY A 176 -11.14 6.60 -4.50
C GLY A 176 -11.77 5.29 -4.04
N LEU A 177 -11.62 4.94 -2.75
CA LEU A 177 -12.16 3.74 -2.10
C LEU A 177 -13.06 4.06 -0.90
N VAL A 178 -13.34 5.32 -0.60
CA VAL A 178 -14.16 5.78 0.51
C VAL A 178 -15.50 6.36 0.05
#